data_c9623f976a6d80d2b630515e42c34800
#
_entry.id   c9623f976a6d80d2b630515e42c34800
#
_cell.length_a   1.000
_cell.length_b   1.000
_cell.length_c   1.000
_cell.angle_alpha   90.00
_cell.angle_beta   90.00
_cell.angle_gamma   90.00
#
_symmetry.space_group_name_H-M   'P 1'
#
loop_
_entity.id
_entity.type
_entity.pdbx_description
1 polymer ?
#
loop_
_entity_poly.entity_id
_entity_poly.type
_entity_poly.pdbx_seq_one_letter_code
_entity_poly.pdbx_strand_id
1 'polypeptide(L)'
;MNKFDKLSGIAAPMPMVNIDTDMIIPKQFLKTIKRSGLGVNLFDEMRYDRDGNEVPDFVLNKPQYRDAQILVAGDNFGCGSSREHAPWAIADFGITCVIAPSFADIFYNNCFKIGRAHV
;
A
#
# COMPACT_ATOMS: atom_id res chain seq x y z
N MET A 1 7.09 9.13 -17.08
CA MET A 1 6.54 9.42 -15.76
C MET A 1 6.72 10.90 -15.46
N ASN A 2 5.72 11.49 -14.89
CA ASN A 2 5.81 12.88 -14.51
C ASN A 2 6.78 13.08 -13.35
N LYS A 3 7.48 14.16 -13.41
CA LYS A 3 8.40 14.55 -12.36
C LYS A 3 7.64 14.99 -11.12
N PHE A 4 8.09 14.56 -9.96
CA PHE A 4 7.51 15.01 -8.70
C PHE A 4 8.09 16.36 -8.33
N ASP A 5 7.44 17.43 -8.75
CA ASP A 5 7.79 18.74 -8.24
C ASP A 5 7.01 19.03 -6.96
N LYS A 6 5.79 18.54 -6.89
CA LYS A 6 4.91 18.79 -5.77
C LYS A 6 3.84 17.71 -5.73
N LEU A 7 3.61 17.15 -4.56
CA LEU A 7 2.53 16.23 -4.31
C LEU A 7 1.73 16.76 -3.13
N SER A 8 0.44 16.94 -3.32
CA SER A 8 -0.46 17.27 -2.23
C SER A 8 -1.60 16.27 -2.21
N GLY A 9 -2.01 15.89 -1.02
CA GLY A 9 -3.07 14.93 -0.83
C GLY A 9 -3.12 14.50 0.62
N ILE A 10 -4.04 13.61 0.92
CA ILE A 10 -4.23 13.10 2.27
C ILE A 10 -3.17 12.04 2.54
N ALA A 11 -2.42 12.21 3.61
CA ALA A 11 -1.39 11.26 4.04
C ALA A 11 -1.95 10.38 5.16
N ALA A 12 -1.94 9.07 4.96
CA ALA A 12 -2.37 8.10 5.96
C ALA A 12 -1.16 7.58 6.73
N PRO A 13 -1.10 7.77 8.05
CA PRO A 13 0.01 7.26 8.84
C PRO A 13 -0.19 5.78 9.16
N MET A 14 0.80 4.98 8.82
CA MET A 14 0.82 3.56 9.12
C MET A 14 2.21 3.22 9.66
N PRO A 15 2.52 3.64 10.92
CA PRO A 15 3.88 3.61 11.46
C PRO A 15 4.30 2.21 11.90
N MET A 16 4.18 1.23 11.03
CA MET A 16 4.60 -0.14 11.26
C MET A 16 5.87 -0.41 10.50
N VAL A 17 6.80 -1.15 11.11
CA VAL A 17 8.02 -1.62 10.44
C VAL A 17 7.73 -2.98 9.79
N ASN A 18 8.51 -3.31 8.77
CA ASN A 18 8.43 -4.62 8.11
C ASN A 18 7.05 -4.94 7.56
N ILE A 19 6.38 -3.95 6.98
CA ILE A 19 5.14 -4.20 6.26
C ILE A 19 5.47 -5.04 5.04
N ASP A 20 5.17 -6.34 5.10
CA ASP A 20 5.55 -7.26 4.05
C ASP A 20 4.49 -7.34 2.95
N THR A 21 4.87 -7.98 1.85
CA THR A 21 4.01 -8.07 0.68
C THR A 21 2.74 -8.89 0.94
N ASP A 22 2.79 -9.86 1.87
CA ASP A 22 1.61 -10.63 2.25
C ASP A 22 0.62 -9.80 3.06
N MET A 23 1.10 -8.84 3.83
CA MET A 23 0.24 -7.86 4.52
C MET A 23 -0.40 -6.90 3.51
N ILE A 24 0.37 -6.48 2.50
CA ILE A 24 -0.12 -5.54 1.49
C ILE A 24 -1.21 -6.20 0.64
N ILE A 25 -0.96 -7.40 0.15
CA ILE A 25 -1.94 -8.16 -0.62
C ILE A 25 -1.78 -9.64 -0.31
N PRO A 26 -2.74 -10.25 0.41
CA PRO A 26 -2.67 -11.67 0.73
C PRO A 26 -2.64 -12.57 -0.50
N LYS A 27 -1.99 -13.71 -0.38
CA LYS A 27 -1.73 -14.60 -1.51
C LYS A 27 -2.99 -15.12 -2.21
N GLN A 28 -4.12 -15.20 -1.53
CA GLN A 28 -5.36 -15.66 -2.14
C GLN A 28 -5.87 -14.74 -3.25
N PHE A 29 -5.37 -13.50 -3.31
CA PHE A 29 -5.75 -12.53 -4.33
C PHE A 29 -4.76 -12.48 -5.51
N LEU A 30 -3.75 -13.33 -5.52
CA LEU A 30 -2.69 -13.29 -6.54
C LEU A 30 -3.03 -14.04 -7.83
N LYS A 31 -4.20 -14.64 -7.91
CA LYS A 31 -4.61 -15.40 -9.10
C LYS A 31 -4.99 -14.52 -10.27
N THR A 32 -5.35 -13.28 -10.00
CA THR A 32 -5.72 -12.35 -11.07
C THR A 32 -4.50 -11.83 -11.81
N ILE A 33 -4.64 -11.64 -13.11
CA ILE A 33 -3.64 -10.97 -13.93
C ILE A 33 -4.00 -9.51 -14.20
N LYS A 34 -5.16 -9.07 -13.70
CA LYS A 34 -5.60 -7.68 -13.85
C LYS A 34 -4.91 -6.81 -12.83
N ARG A 35 -4.45 -5.65 -13.29
CA ARG A 35 -3.82 -4.66 -12.41
C ARG A 35 -4.83 -3.83 -11.64
N SER A 36 -6.07 -3.77 -12.11
CA SER A 36 -7.14 -3.01 -11.48
C SER A 36 -8.02 -3.93 -10.64
N GLY A 37 -8.72 -3.34 -9.68
CA GLY A 37 -9.64 -4.06 -8.81
C GLY A 37 -9.01 -4.65 -7.56
N LEU A 38 -7.71 -4.53 -7.39
CA LEU A 38 -7.02 -5.07 -6.21
C LEU A 38 -7.05 -4.12 -5.01
N GLY A 39 -7.41 -2.85 -5.22
CA GLY A 39 -7.44 -1.86 -4.14
C GLY A 39 -8.40 -2.21 -3.03
N VAL A 40 -9.50 -2.90 -3.33
CA VAL A 40 -10.45 -3.34 -2.31
C VAL A 40 -9.83 -4.40 -1.39
N ASN A 41 -8.80 -5.08 -1.84
CA ASN A 41 -8.10 -6.12 -1.07
C ASN A 41 -6.78 -5.64 -0.48
N LEU A 42 -6.43 -4.37 -0.69
CA LEU A 42 -5.22 -3.79 -0.10
C LEU A 42 -5.29 -3.90 1.42
N PHE A 43 -4.28 -4.48 2.04
CA PHE A 43 -4.24 -4.74 3.48
C PHE A 43 -5.47 -5.50 3.98
N ASP A 44 -5.95 -6.43 3.20
CA ASP A 44 -7.24 -7.11 3.42
C ASP A 44 -7.38 -7.69 4.82
N GLU A 45 -6.33 -8.34 5.33
CA GLU A 45 -6.40 -9.01 6.64
C GLU A 45 -6.46 -8.03 7.81
N MET A 46 -6.05 -6.79 7.60
CA MET A 46 -6.13 -5.74 8.62
C MET A 46 -7.36 -4.85 8.45
N ARG A 47 -7.85 -4.72 7.22
CA ARG A 47 -9.01 -3.86 6.92
C ARG A 47 -10.32 -4.51 7.22
N TYR A 48 -10.39 -5.84 7.15
CA TYR A 48 -11.67 -6.56 7.30
C TYR A 48 -11.54 -7.63 8.37
N ASP A 49 -12.61 -7.83 9.12
CA ASP A 49 -12.70 -8.94 10.07
C ASP A 49 -13.11 -10.23 9.35
N ARG A 50 -13.25 -11.33 10.12
CA ARG A 50 -13.57 -12.62 9.51
C ARG A 50 -14.95 -12.65 8.86
N ASP A 51 -15.84 -11.72 9.22
CA ASP A 51 -17.18 -11.62 8.64
C ASP A 51 -17.23 -10.70 7.42
N GLY A 52 -16.08 -10.14 7.04
CA GLY A 52 -15.97 -9.23 5.90
C GLY A 52 -16.34 -7.80 6.20
N ASN A 53 -16.52 -7.45 7.47
CA ASN A 53 -16.82 -6.09 7.87
C ASN A 53 -15.53 -5.29 8.09
N GLU A 54 -15.58 -3.99 7.75
CA GLU A 54 -14.42 -3.12 7.96
C GLU A 54 -14.09 -2.98 9.44
N VAL A 55 -12.80 -3.10 9.75
CA VAL A 55 -12.28 -2.83 11.09
C VAL A 55 -12.15 -1.32 11.26
N PRO A 56 -12.94 -0.69 12.13
CA PRO A 56 -12.97 0.79 12.20
C PRO A 56 -11.65 1.41 12.62
N ASP A 57 -10.84 0.69 13.38
CA ASP A 57 -9.58 1.22 13.89
C ASP A 57 -8.44 1.20 12.87
N PHE A 58 -8.60 0.48 11.76
CA PHE A 58 -7.56 0.48 10.75
C PHE A 58 -7.55 1.81 10.01
N VAL A 59 -6.33 2.35 9.79
CA VAL A 59 -6.17 3.73 9.31
C VAL A 59 -6.91 4.01 8.01
N LEU A 60 -6.83 3.11 7.03
CA LEU A 60 -7.46 3.35 5.72
C LEU A 60 -8.99 3.17 5.74
N ASN A 61 -9.54 2.65 6.82
CA ASN A 61 -10.99 2.54 6.98
C ASN A 61 -11.60 3.76 7.65
N LYS A 62 -10.77 4.62 8.22
CA LYS A 62 -11.25 5.85 8.85
C LYS A 62 -11.71 6.84 7.80
N PRO A 63 -12.83 7.55 8.01
CA PRO A 63 -13.35 8.46 6.98
C PRO A 63 -12.36 9.48 6.48
N GLN A 64 -11.49 10.00 7.36
CA GLN A 64 -10.51 11.02 6.97
C GLN A 64 -9.38 10.47 6.10
N TYR A 65 -9.22 9.14 6.00
CA TYR A 65 -8.12 8.52 5.25
C TYR A 65 -8.59 7.63 4.10
N ARG A 66 -9.89 7.51 3.85
CA ARG A 66 -10.40 6.65 2.77
C ARG A 66 -9.88 7.06 1.39
N ASP A 67 -9.66 8.33 1.20
CA ASP A 67 -9.17 8.88 -0.07
C ASP A 67 -7.69 9.24 0.01
N ALA A 68 -6.93 8.58 0.90
CA ALA A 68 -5.52 8.85 1.05
C ALA A 68 -4.77 8.62 -0.26
N GLN A 69 -3.87 9.52 -0.57
CA GLN A 69 -2.99 9.46 -1.74
C GLN A 69 -1.54 9.21 -1.35
N ILE A 70 -1.23 9.35 -0.08
CA ILE A 70 0.11 9.17 0.46
C ILE A 70 0.03 8.21 1.63
N LEU A 71 0.90 7.21 1.65
CA LEU A 71 1.04 6.30 2.77
C LEU A 71 2.38 6.56 3.45
N VAL A 72 2.34 6.83 4.76
CA VAL A 72 3.54 7.06 5.55
C VAL A 72 3.77 5.81 6.42
N ALA A 73 4.81 5.06 6.09
CA ALA A 73 5.08 3.76 6.70
C ALA A 73 6.40 3.76 7.46
N GLY A 74 6.66 2.70 8.20
CA GLY A 74 7.92 2.51 8.90
C GLY A 74 8.99 1.84 8.04
N ASP A 75 10.07 1.41 8.68
CA ASP A 75 11.22 0.82 8.00
C ASP A 75 10.88 -0.46 7.24
N ASN A 76 11.65 -0.71 6.19
CA ASN A 76 11.65 -1.96 5.44
C ASN A 76 10.29 -2.28 4.83
N PHE A 77 9.67 -1.26 4.21
CA PHE A 77 8.37 -1.41 3.56
C PHE A 77 8.48 -2.34 2.35
N GLY A 78 7.56 -3.28 2.24
CA GLY A 78 7.50 -4.17 1.10
C GLY A 78 8.42 -5.37 1.19
N CYS A 79 8.87 -5.74 2.38
CA CYS A 79 9.70 -6.93 2.56
C CYS A 79 8.90 -8.21 2.26
N GLY A 80 9.59 -9.34 2.27
CA GLY A 80 8.97 -10.63 1.98
C GLY A 80 9.08 -11.01 0.51
N SER A 81 8.17 -11.84 0.04
CA SER A 81 8.19 -12.35 -1.34
C SER A 81 7.94 -11.27 -2.37
N SER A 82 8.62 -11.39 -3.52
CA SER A 82 8.39 -10.45 -4.63
C SER A 82 7.01 -10.69 -5.24
N ARG A 83 6.17 -9.66 -5.23
CA ARG A 83 4.82 -9.72 -5.78
C ARG A 83 4.49 -8.41 -6.49
N GLU A 84 4.25 -8.50 -7.79
CA GLU A 84 3.83 -7.33 -8.56
C GLU A 84 2.44 -6.84 -8.13
N HIS A 85 1.63 -7.72 -7.59
CA HIS A 85 0.28 -7.39 -7.13
C HIS A 85 0.28 -6.38 -5.98
N ALA A 86 1.35 -6.35 -5.17
CA ALA A 86 1.41 -5.40 -4.06
C ALA A 86 1.43 -3.94 -4.54
N PRO A 87 2.33 -3.52 -5.45
CA PRO A 87 2.24 -2.17 -6.01
C PRO A 87 0.94 -1.92 -6.78
N TRP A 88 0.39 -2.93 -7.46
CA TRP A 88 -0.89 -2.76 -8.16
C TRP A 88 -2.03 -2.46 -7.20
N ALA A 89 -2.09 -3.16 -6.05
CA ALA A 89 -3.13 -2.94 -5.05
C ALA A 89 -3.02 -1.54 -4.44
N ILE A 90 -1.81 -1.11 -4.13
CA ILE A 90 -1.55 0.22 -3.58
C ILE A 90 -2.01 1.30 -4.56
N ALA A 91 -1.61 1.18 -5.82
CA ALA A 91 -1.99 2.15 -6.85
C ALA A 91 -3.49 2.15 -7.13
N ASP A 92 -4.12 0.98 -7.17
CA ASP A 92 -5.54 0.86 -7.45
C ASP A 92 -6.39 1.45 -6.32
N PHE A 93 -5.91 1.38 -5.09
CA PHE A 93 -6.58 2.03 -3.96
C PHE A 93 -6.60 3.55 -4.11
N GLY A 94 -5.60 4.11 -4.80
CA GLY A 94 -5.48 5.55 -4.99
C GLY A 94 -4.24 6.16 -4.36
N ILE A 95 -3.38 5.34 -3.78
CA ILE A 95 -2.13 5.81 -3.18
C ILE A 95 -1.09 5.99 -4.28
N THR A 96 -0.59 7.21 -4.42
CA THR A 96 0.38 7.57 -5.46
C THR A 96 1.79 7.73 -4.93
N CYS A 97 1.96 7.73 -3.62
CA CYS A 97 3.27 7.88 -3.00
C CYS A 97 3.33 7.11 -1.68
N VAL A 98 4.42 6.37 -1.49
CA VAL A 98 4.72 5.75 -0.20
C VAL A 98 5.98 6.39 0.34
N ILE A 99 5.89 6.90 1.57
CA ILE A 99 7.02 7.51 2.27
C ILE A 99 7.42 6.57 3.40
N ALA A 100 8.69 6.18 3.43
CA ALA A 100 9.21 5.29 4.46
C ALA A 100 10.70 5.57 4.68
N PRO A 101 11.24 5.29 5.88
CA PRO A 101 12.68 5.41 6.10
C PRO A 101 13.50 4.49 5.20
N SER A 102 12.96 3.31 4.88
CA SER A 102 13.61 2.38 3.96
C SER A 102 12.59 1.47 3.29
N PHE A 103 12.98 0.91 2.16
CA PHE A 103 12.19 -0.05 1.38
C PHE A 103 13.01 -1.31 1.17
N ALA A 104 12.34 -2.46 1.12
CA ALA A 104 12.99 -3.68 0.69
C ALA A 104 13.39 -3.56 -0.78
N ASP A 105 14.55 -4.10 -1.15
CA ASP A 105 15.10 -3.94 -2.50
C ASP A 105 14.15 -4.42 -3.59
N ILE A 106 13.54 -5.57 -3.39
CA ILE A 106 12.61 -6.15 -4.38
C ILE A 106 11.41 -5.25 -4.59
N PHE A 107 10.83 -4.78 -3.48
CA PHE A 107 9.66 -3.89 -3.58
C PHE A 107 10.04 -2.57 -4.22
N TYR A 108 11.18 -2.02 -3.85
CA TYR A 108 11.67 -0.76 -4.41
C TYR A 108 11.75 -0.82 -5.93
N ASN A 109 12.27 -1.93 -6.45
CA ASN A 109 12.41 -2.12 -7.90
C ASN A 109 11.08 -2.27 -8.62
N ASN A 110 10.04 -2.70 -7.93
CA ASN A 110 8.72 -2.94 -8.52
C ASN A 110 7.78 -1.73 -8.43
N CYS A 111 8.23 -0.62 -7.84
CA CYS A 111 7.37 0.54 -7.58
C CYS A 111 7.58 1.70 -8.55
N PHE A 112 7.87 1.43 -9.79
CA PHE A 112 8.14 2.50 -10.77
C PHE A 112 6.97 3.44 -11.00
N LYS A 113 5.74 2.93 -10.88
CA LYS A 113 4.55 3.71 -11.17
C LYS A 113 3.93 4.35 -9.94
N ILE A 114 4.52 4.08 -8.79
CA ILE A 114 4.11 4.68 -7.52
C ILE A 114 5.25 5.57 -7.06
N GLY A 115 4.95 6.80 -6.75
CA GLY A 115 5.96 7.68 -6.15
C GLY A 115 6.43 7.09 -4.83
N ARG A 116 7.71 7.16 -4.56
CA ARG A 116 8.28 6.71 -3.30
C ARG A 116 9.34 7.69 -2.82
N ALA A 117 9.44 7.82 -1.52
CA ALA A 117 10.41 8.71 -0.92
C ALA A 117 11.00 8.09 0.32
N HIS A 118 12.30 8.31 0.50
CA HIS A 118 13.01 7.93 1.72
C HIS A 118 12.99 9.11 2.68
N VAL A 119 12.91 8.80 3.95
CA VAL A 119 12.98 9.79 5.00
C VAL A 119 14.36 9.81 5.61
#